data_a787eaaca802c28099fa94544e4b03c5
#
_entry.id   a787eaaca802c28099fa94544e4b03c5
#
_cell.length_a   1.000
_cell.length_b   1.000
_cell.length_c   1.000
_cell.angle_alpha   90.00
_cell.angle_beta   90.00
_cell.angle_gamma   90.00
#
_symmetry.space_group_name_H-M   'P 1'
#
loop_
_entity.id
_entity.type
_entity.pdbx_description
1 polymer ?
#
loop_
_entity_poly.entity_id
_entity_poly.type
_entity_poly.pdbx_seq_one_letter_code
_entity_poly.pdbx_strand_id
1 'polypeptide(L)'
;MNYKISVIVATYNSGDFLNEFLDSIKSQSLGFEDIEVIFVDDASTDSCTLDLLHDFNKKYSNVSAVFLDENSGFPGTGRNRGLDLAGGEYVIFADHDDSYVENAFEVMYDKINENDMLISNFNQVFDDKVVKFK
;
A
#
# COMPACT_ATOMS: atom_id res chain seq x y z
N MET A 1 12.83 2.36 -13.44
CA MET A 1 13.21 3.21 -12.30
C MET A 1 13.37 2.35 -11.06
N ASN A 2 14.35 2.69 -10.25
CA ASN A 2 14.62 1.94 -9.03
C ASN A 2 13.91 2.60 -7.84
N TYR A 3 12.97 1.88 -7.25
CA TYR A 3 12.27 2.35 -6.05
C TYR A 3 12.96 1.80 -4.80
N LYS A 4 12.89 2.56 -3.71
CA LYS A 4 13.39 2.11 -2.41
C LYS A 4 12.45 1.09 -1.77
N ILE A 5 11.15 1.35 -1.87
CA ILE A 5 10.11 0.51 -1.27
C ILE A 5 8.99 0.32 -2.29
N SER A 6 8.53 -0.93 -2.44
CA SER A 6 7.29 -1.24 -3.12
C SER A 6 6.23 -1.59 -2.09
N VAL A 7 5.11 -0.87 -2.12
CA VAL A 7 3.97 -1.11 -1.24
C VAL A 7 2.93 -1.90 -2.01
N ILE A 8 2.62 -3.09 -1.56
CA ILE A 8 1.65 -3.98 -2.21
C ILE A 8 0.36 -3.98 -1.40
N VAL A 9 -0.73 -3.64 -2.05
CA VAL A 9 -2.04 -3.48 -1.40
C VAL A 9 -3.07 -4.34 -2.13
N ALA A 10 -3.61 -5.34 -1.43
CA ALA A 10 -4.75 -6.09 -1.93
C ALA A 10 -6.02 -5.31 -1.62
N THR A 11 -6.86 -5.07 -2.63
CA THR A 11 -8.09 -4.31 -2.49
C THR A 11 -9.29 -5.14 -2.87
N TYR A 12 -10.40 -4.93 -2.17
CA TYR A 12 -11.70 -5.46 -2.53
C TYR A 12 -12.78 -4.57 -1.93
N ASN A 13 -13.52 -3.87 -2.79
CA ASN A 13 -14.60 -2.96 -2.37
C ASN A 13 -14.16 -1.99 -1.25
N SER A 14 -12.99 -1.41 -1.42
CA SER A 14 -12.30 -0.63 -0.39
C SER A 14 -12.87 0.78 -0.21
N GLY A 15 -13.45 1.36 -1.26
CA GLY A 15 -14.08 2.67 -1.22
C GLY A 15 -13.13 3.81 -0.86
N ASP A 16 -13.63 4.77 -0.10
CA ASP A 16 -12.89 5.98 0.26
C ASP A 16 -11.66 5.74 1.15
N PHE A 17 -11.52 4.59 1.77
CA PHE A 17 -10.30 4.24 2.52
C PHE A 17 -9.06 4.36 1.64
N LEU A 18 -9.19 4.16 0.33
CA LEU A 18 -8.07 4.26 -0.62
C LEU A 18 -7.50 5.68 -0.69
N ASN A 19 -8.34 6.71 -0.56
CA ASN A 19 -7.87 8.10 -0.55
C ASN A 19 -6.99 8.38 0.66
N GLU A 20 -7.45 8.00 1.84
CA GLU A 20 -6.70 8.18 3.09
C GLU A 20 -5.40 7.38 3.06
N PHE A 21 -5.46 6.15 2.59
CA PHE A 21 -4.26 5.30 2.44
C PHE A 21 -3.24 5.97 1.53
N LEU A 22 -3.63 6.34 0.31
CA LEU A 22 -2.70 6.93 -0.65
C LEU A 22 -2.17 8.28 -0.19
N ASP A 23 -2.99 9.09 0.47
CA ASP A 23 -2.53 10.37 1.03
C ASP A 23 -1.42 10.15 2.05
N SER A 24 -1.52 9.10 2.88
CA SER A 24 -0.48 8.78 3.85
C SER A 24 0.84 8.34 3.18
N ILE A 25 0.77 7.72 2.01
CA ILE A 25 1.95 7.35 1.23
C ILE A 25 2.55 8.57 0.53
N LYS A 26 1.71 9.43 -0.03
CA LYS A 26 2.16 10.64 -0.73
C LYS A 26 2.91 11.62 0.18
N SER A 27 2.56 11.65 1.46
CA SER A 27 3.16 12.55 2.44
C SER A 27 4.40 11.96 3.14
N GLN A 28 4.85 10.77 2.76
CA GLN A 28 6.01 10.15 3.39
C GLN A 28 7.29 10.97 3.21
N SER A 29 8.04 11.16 4.30
CA SER A 29 9.28 11.92 4.28
C SER A 29 10.39 11.25 3.46
N LEU A 30 10.28 9.94 3.19
CA LEU A 30 11.19 9.24 2.28
C LEU A 30 11.14 9.82 0.87
N GLY A 31 10.00 10.36 0.47
CA GLY A 31 9.76 10.89 -0.86
C GLY A 31 8.86 9.96 -1.69
N PHE A 32 7.74 10.47 -2.16
CA PHE A 32 6.75 9.69 -2.91
C PHE A 32 7.35 9.07 -4.18
N GLU A 33 8.26 9.77 -4.82
CA GLU A 33 8.94 9.32 -6.05
C GLU A 33 9.83 8.10 -5.83
N ASP A 34 10.25 7.84 -4.60
CA ASP A 34 11.07 6.67 -4.24
C ASP A 34 10.21 5.47 -3.81
N ILE A 35 8.90 5.62 -3.83
CA ILE A 35 7.94 4.61 -3.40
C ILE A 35 7.12 4.15 -4.59
N GLU A 36 7.08 2.86 -4.82
CA GLU A 36 6.16 2.23 -5.76
C GLU A 36 4.92 1.74 -5.01
N VAL A 37 3.73 2.02 -5.52
CA VAL A 37 2.49 1.50 -4.95
C VAL A 37 1.82 0.60 -5.98
N ILE A 38 1.55 -0.64 -5.58
CA ILE A 38 0.92 -1.63 -6.45
C ILE A 38 -0.39 -2.07 -5.79
N PHE A 39 -1.50 -1.62 -6.34
CA PHE A 39 -2.82 -2.10 -5.95
C PHE A 39 -3.17 -3.33 -6.79
N VAL A 40 -3.55 -4.41 -6.13
CA VAL A 40 -4.09 -5.58 -6.82
C VAL A 40 -5.52 -5.75 -6.36
N ASP A 41 -6.44 -5.49 -7.27
CA ASP A 41 -7.86 -5.51 -6.98
C ASP A 41 -8.46 -6.88 -7.25
N ASP A 42 -9.14 -7.43 -6.26
CA ASP A 42 -9.69 -8.79 -6.26
C ASP A 42 -11.11 -8.83 -6.85
N ALA A 43 -11.27 -8.26 -8.04
CA ALA A 43 -12.51 -8.19 -8.79
C ALA A 43 -13.62 -7.43 -8.03
N SER A 44 -13.31 -6.22 -7.59
CA SER A 44 -14.28 -5.33 -6.94
C SER A 44 -15.49 -5.06 -7.81
N THR A 45 -16.66 -4.95 -7.18
CA THR A 45 -17.91 -4.59 -7.82
C THR A 45 -18.33 -3.15 -7.55
N ASP A 46 -17.70 -2.52 -6.57
CA ASP A 46 -17.96 -1.16 -6.13
C ASP A 46 -17.35 -0.14 -7.10
N SER A 47 -18.18 0.71 -7.70
CA SER A 47 -17.71 1.70 -8.67
C SER A 47 -16.76 2.73 -8.05
N CYS A 48 -16.96 3.10 -6.80
CA CYS A 48 -16.05 4.04 -6.11
C CYS A 48 -14.62 3.48 -6.06
N THR A 49 -14.46 2.22 -5.67
CA THR A 49 -13.16 1.55 -5.65
C THR A 49 -12.51 1.50 -7.03
N LEU A 50 -13.27 1.07 -8.04
CA LEU A 50 -12.75 0.94 -9.39
C LEU A 50 -12.33 2.29 -9.98
N ASP A 51 -13.16 3.31 -9.79
CA ASP A 51 -12.86 4.66 -10.30
C ASP A 51 -11.60 5.24 -9.66
N LEU A 52 -11.46 5.09 -8.34
CA LEU A 52 -10.26 5.57 -7.63
C LEU A 52 -9.00 4.85 -8.12
N LEU A 53 -9.04 3.53 -8.26
CA LEU A 53 -7.89 2.76 -8.71
C LEU A 53 -7.49 3.12 -10.16
N HIS A 54 -8.44 3.30 -11.04
CA HIS A 54 -8.17 3.76 -12.41
C HIS A 54 -7.56 5.15 -12.44
N ASP A 55 -8.08 6.07 -11.61
CA ASP A 55 -7.55 7.43 -11.50
C ASP A 55 -6.11 7.43 -10.97
N PHE A 56 -5.82 6.67 -9.93
CA PHE A 56 -4.48 6.59 -9.35
C PHE A 56 -3.48 6.04 -10.36
N ASN A 57 -3.85 4.98 -11.04
CA ASN A 57 -3.00 4.35 -12.06
C ASN A 57 -2.67 5.31 -13.20
N LYS A 58 -3.62 6.15 -13.57
CA LYS A 58 -3.47 7.13 -14.65
C LYS A 58 -2.68 8.36 -14.21
N LYS A 59 -2.91 8.82 -12.98
CA LYS A 59 -2.39 10.10 -12.47
C LYS A 59 -0.94 10.02 -12.01
N TYR A 60 -0.54 8.90 -11.42
CA TYR A 60 0.79 8.76 -10.81
C TYR A 60 1.60 7.67 -11.50
N SER A 61 2.79 8.03 -12.00
CA SER A 61 3.66 7.09 -12.73
C SER A 61 4.23 5.97 -11.85
N ASN A 62 4.29 6.19 -10.54
CA ASN A 62 4.79 5.22 -9.57
C ASN A 62 3.67 4.40 -8.90
N VAL A 63 2.44 4.59 -9.33
CA VAL A 63 1.28 3.84 -8.83
C VAL A 63 0.70 3.02 -9.96
N SER A 64 0.51 1.73 -9.72
CA SER A 64 -0.15 0.84 -10.67
C SER A 64 -1.31 0.13 -10.00
N ALA A 65 -2.32 -0.17 -10.81
CA ALA A 65 -3.49 -0.95 -10.37
C ALA A 65 -3.67 -2.12 -11.34
N VAL A 66 -3.74 -3.31 -10.77
CA VAL A 66 -3.97 -4.56 -11.50
C VAL A 66 -5.32 -5.10 -11.06
N PHE A 67 -6.16 -5.48 -12.02
CA PHE A 67 -7.50 -5.96 -11.75
C PHE A 67 -7.59 -7.45 -12.08
N LEU A 68 -7.88 -8.27 -11.07
CA LEU A 68 -8.09 -9.71 -11.29
C LEU A 68 -9.45 -9.94 -11.94
N ASP A 69 -9.54 -10.94 -12.79
CA ASP A 69 -10.79 -11.26 -13.51
C ASP A 69 -11.86 -11.83 -12.59
N GLU A 70 -11.45 -12.55 -11.56
CA GLU A 70 -12.35 -13.23 -10.63
C GLU A 70 -11.91 -12.96 -9.19
N ASN A 71 -12.90 -12.90 -8.29
CA ASN A 71 -12.62 -12.79 -6.86
C ASN A 71 -11.98 -14.08 -6.36
N SER A 72 -10.76 -13.96 -5.81
CA SER A 72 -10.01 -15.10 -5.28
C SER A 72 -10.47 -15.52 -3.89
N GLY A 73 -11.09 -14.60 -3.15
CA GLY A 73 -11.49 -14.80 -1.77
C GLY A 73 -10.34 -14.70 -0.76
N PHE A 74 -9.11 -14.45 -1.21
CA PHE A 74 -7.93 -14.41 -0.34
C PHE A 74 -7.03 -13.23 -0.69
N PRO A 75 -6.57 -12.45 0.32
CA PRO A 75 -5.62 -11.36 0.07
C PRO A 75 -4.26 -11.86 -0.42
N GLY A 76 -3.90 -13.10 -0.11
CA GLY A 76 -2.64 -13.70 -0.54
C GLY A 76 -2.48 -13.79 -2.05
N THR A 77 -3.55 -14.01 -2.80
CA THR A 77 -3.53 -14.03 -4.25
C THR A 77 -3.08 -12.68 -4.82
N GLY A 78 -3.66 -11.59 -4.32
CA GLY A 78 -3.27 -10.24 -4.72
C GLY A 78 -1.84 -9.91 -4.30
N ARG A 79 -1.45 -10.29 -3.09
CA ARG A 79 -0.09 -10.05 -2.58
C ARG A 79 0.95 -10.75 -3.44
N ASN A 80 0.73 -12.00 -3.82
CA ASN A 80 1.63 -12.75 -4.68
C ASN A 80 1.75 -12.10 -6.07
N ARG A 81 0.63 -11.64 -6.62
CA ARG A 81 0.64 -10.94 -7.91
C ARG A 81 1.44 -9.63 -7.82
N GLY A 82 1.26 -8.89 -6.74
CA GLY A 82 2.02 -7.67 -6.49
C GLY A 82 3.52 -7.93 -6.34
N LEU A 83 3.91 -9.02 -5.67
CA LEU A 83 5.31 -9.41 -5.54
C LEU A 83 5.97 -9.64 -6.90
N ASP A 84 5.26 -10.27 -7.84
CA ASP A 84 5.79 -10.51 -9.18
C ASP A 84 6.08 -9.21 -9.93
N LEU A 85 5.37 -8.13 -9.59
CA LEU A 85 5.48 -6.83 -10.25
C LEU A 85 6.42 -5.86 -9.53
N ALA A 86 6.71 -6.11 -8.25
CA ALA A 86 7.45 -5.18 -7.40
C ALA A 86 8.89 -4.97 -7.90
N GLY A 87 9.29 -3.71 -8.03
CA GLY A 87 10.63 -3.30 -8.45
C GLY A 87 11.45 -2.62 -7.37
N GLY A 88 10.89 -2.47 -6.17
CA GLY A 88 11.58 -1.82 -5.06
C GLY A 88 12.65 -2.68 -4.41
N GLU A 89 13.57 -2.04 -3.73
CA GLU A 89 14.60 -2.72 -2.95
C GLU A 89 13.99 -3.54 -1.82
N TYR A 90 12.96 -2.99 -1.19
CA TYR A 90 12.19 -3.66 -0.12
C TYR A 90 10.72 -3.65 -0.45
N VAL A 91 9.99 -4.56 0.16
CA VAL A 91 8.54 -4.72 -0.04
C VAL A 91 7.81 -4.56 1.30
N ILE A 92 6.70 -3.83 1.27
CA ILE A 92 5.75 -3.75 2.38
C ILE A 92 4.40 -4.25 1.88
N PHE A 93 3.76 -5.13 2.63
CA PHE A 93 2.36 -5.48 2.42
C PHE A 93 1.50 -4.58 3.31
N ALA A 94 0.57 -3.88 2.70
CA ALA A 94 -0.32 -2.96 3.39
C ALA A 94 -1.78 -3.36 3.16
N ASP A 95 -2.62 -3.09 4.15
CA ASP A 95 -4.05 -3.23 4.01
C ASP A 95 -4.66 -1.91 3.53
N HIS A 96 -5.73 -1.99 2.75
CA HIS A 96 -6.35 -0.83 2.11
C HIS A 96 -6.92 0.22 3.07
N ASP A 97 -7.17 -0.17 4.31
CA ASP A 97 -7.72 0.70 5.36
C ASP A 97 -6.66 1.16 6.37
N ASP A 98 -5.40 0.88 6.11
CA ASP A 98 -4.29 1.36 6.92
C ASP A 98 -3.84 2.76 6.49
N SER A 99 -3.11 3.43 7.37
CA SER A 99 -2.39 4.66 7.04
C SER A 99 -1.06 4.68 7.78
N TYR A 100 -0.11 5.43 7.24
CA TYR A 100 1.25 5.49 7.77
C TYR A 100 1.56 6.89 8.26
N VAL A 101 2.24 7.00 9.41
CA VAL A 101 2.76 8.28 9.88
C VAL A 101 3.82 8.79 8.91
N GLU A 102 4.02 10.10 8.86
CA GLU A 102 4.81 10.79 7.83
C GLU A 102 6.23 10.25 7.66
N ASN A 103 6.89 9.83 8.74
CA ASN A 103 8.27 9.35 8.70
C ASN A 103 8.40 7.83 8.76
N ALA A 104 7.31 7.08 8.62
CA ALA A 104 7.32 5.62 8.80
C ALA A 104 8.31 4.92 7.86
N PHE A 105 8.23 5.23 6.57
CA PHE A 105 9.05 4.55 5.56
C PHE A 105 10.52 4.97 5.63
N GLU A 106 10.78 6.24 5.91
CA GLU A 106 12.16 6.72 6.09
C GLU A 106 12.84 6.01 7.26
N VAL A 107 12.15 5.93 8.41
CA VAL A 107 12.67 5.26 9.59
C VAL A 107 12.90 3.79 9.34
N MET A 108 11.94 3.10 8.72
CA MET A 108 12.08 1.68 8.40
C MET A 108 13.21 1.43 7.41
N TYR A 109 13.32 2.24 6.38
CA TYR A 109 14.36 2.13 5.38
C TYR A 109 15.76 2.30 5.99
N ASP A 110 15.91 3.28 6.88
CA ASP A 110 17.19 3.53 7.55
C ASP A 110 17.57 2.41 8.53
N LYS A 111 16.59 1.80 9.19
CA LYS A 111 16.83 0.80 10.25
C LYS A 111 16.94 -0.63 9.75
N ILE A 112 16.46 -0.92 8.56
CA ILE A 112 16.50 -2.30 8.06
C ILE A 112 17.94 -2.75 7.79
N ASN A 113 18.80 -1.85 7.28
CA ASN A 113 20.21 -2.11 6.99
C ASN A 113 20.42 -3.46 6.29
N GLU A 114 21.16 -4.37 6.93
CA GLU A 114 21.48 -5.70 6.40
C GLU A 114 20.46 -6.78 6.85
N ASN A 115 19.38 -6.36 7.51
CA ASN A 115 18.38 -7.31 7.97
C ASN A 115 17.42 -7.68 6.83
N ASP A 116 16.91 -8.89 6.85
CA ASP A 116 15.97 -9.38 5.86
C ASP A 116 14.54 -8.90 6.14
N MET A 117 14.22 -8.61 7.41
CA MET A 117 12.89 -8.21 7.83
C MET A 117 12.97 -7.19 8.96
N LEU A 118 12.00 -6.27 8.97
CA LEU A 118 11.82 -5.31 10.04
C LEU A 118 10.34 -5.28 10.43
N ILE A 119 10.09 -5.26 11.74
CA ILE A 119 8.73 -5.17 12.28
C ILE A 119 8.62 -3.86 13.07
N SER A 120 7.56 -3.10 12.82
CA SER A 120 7.31 -1.85 13.50
C SER A 120 6.11 -1.97 14.45
N ASN A 121 6.01 -1.01 15.37
CA ASN A 121 4.82 -0.84 16.20
C ASN A 121 3.69 -0.23 15.38
N PHE A 122 2.47 -0.37 15.86
CA PHE A 122 1.31 0.22 15.23
C PHE A 122 0.34 0.76 16.28
N ASN A 123 -0.52 1.66 15.85
CA ASN A 123 -1.63 2.16 16.64
C ASN A 123 -2.93 1.66 16.01
N GLN A 124 -3.91 1.36 16.83
CA GLN A 124 -5.24 1.01 16.36
C GLN A 124 -6.17 2.20 16.61
N VAL A 125 -6.89 2.62 15.57
CA VAL A 125 -7.78 3.77 15.63
C VAL A 125 -9.23 3.30 15.52
N PHE A 126 -10.03 3.62 16.54
CA PHE A 126 -11.46 3.33 16.58
C PHE A 126 -12.21 4.63 16.88
N ASP A 127 -13.08 5.08 15.99
CA ASP A 127 -13.96 6.23 16.23
C ASP A 127 -13.22 7.39 16.93
N ASP A 128 -12.10 7.84 16.38
CA ASP A 128 -11.23 8.90 16.90
C ASP A 128 -10.42 8.51 18.16
N LYS A 129 -10.53 7.28 18.65
CA LYS A 129 -9.69 6.80 19.73
C LYS A 129 -8.48 6.08 19.18
N VAL A 130 -7.31 6.36 19.75
CA VAL A 130 -6.05 5.74 19.36
C VAL A 130 -5.58 4.82 20.47
N VAL A 131 -5.37 3.55 20.12
CA VAL A 131 -4.78 2.54 21.02
C VAL A 131 -3.41 2.19 20.49
N LYS A 132 -2.38 2.36 21.32
CA LYS A 132 -0.99 2.08 20.95
C LYS A 132 -0.62 0.63 21.28
N PHE A 133 -0.02 -0.05 20.31
CA PHE A 133 0.52 -1.40 20.47
C PHE A 133 2.04 -1.37 20.32
N LYS A 134 2.73 -2.01 21.23
CA LYS A 134 4.20 -2.11 21.23
C LYS A 134 4.64 -3.51 20.87
#